data_fba5aefc44d2ee2139aadc736aeb5aad
#
_entry.id   fba5aefc44d2ee2139aadc736aeb5aad
#
_cell.length_a   1.000
_cell.length_b   1.000
_cell.length_c   1.000
_cell.angle_alpha   90.00
_cell.angle_beta   90.00
_cell.angle_gamma   90.00
#
_symmetry.space_group_name_H-M   'P 1'
#
loop_
_entity.id
_entity.type
_entity.pdbx_description
1 polymer ?
#
loop_
_entity_poly.entity_id
_entity_poly.type
_entity_poly.pdbx_seq_one_letter_code
_entity_poly.pdbx_strand_id
1 'polypeptide(L)'
;MDFVLWGLENQAKIHYAMPLRHMVGDAFSYMKEYDEIAAVNKKNGDFHSADEFLSGFKKTDRLHPVISLCVYYGESEWDGPFSLKDMLEIPEKIEPLVSDYRMNLVQVRSSGKLCFSDPDVNMVFDMSRLIYARDYAKIKEVYSDHDIPADLGVVIGAITESQKLINHALELEQRGGQINMCNALEELRQEGVEEGRQEGRLEGRREGRLEGRQEGRQEGRWEGILEGIRATVRTCRNFNISETDTVRNIMNEFSLSQEEAVNYVKKYW
;
A
#
# COMPACT_ATOMS: atom_id res chain seq x y z
N MET A 1 -17.91 9.40 -39.95
CA MET A 1 -17.76 9.69 -38.50
C MET A 1 -17.07 8.46 -37.92
N ASP A 2 -15.82 8.59 -37.56
CA ASP A 2 -15.05 7.46 -37.10
C ASP A 2 -15.39 7.25 -35.61
N PHE A 3 -16.12 6.18 -35.33
CA PHE A 3 -16.45 5.78 -33.96
C PHE A 3 -15.37 4.83 -33.44
N VAL A 4 -14.92 5.06 -32.21
CA VAL A 4 -14.01 4.18 -31.47
C VAL A 4 -14.65 3.87 -30.12
N LEU A 5 -14.66 2.61 -29.74
CA LEU A 5 -15.07 2.19 -28.41
C LEU A 5 -13.84 2.23 -27.47
N TRP A 6 -13.96 2.96 -26.39
CA TRP A 6 -12.91 3.01 -25.36
C TRP A 6 -13.28 2.16 -24.16
N GLY A 7 -12.44 1.19 -23.85
CA GLY A 7 -12.46 0.47 -22.58
C GLY A 7 -11.42 1.10 -21.64
N LEU A 8 -11.84 1.54 -20.47
CA LEU A 8 -10.93 2.07 -19.46
C LEU A 8 -10.97 1.17 -18.21
N GLU A 9 -9.82 0.68 -17.79
CA GLU A 9 -9.69 -0.12 -16.59
C GLU A 9 -8.66 0.48 -15.65
N ASN A 10 -9.09 0.86 -14.44
CA ASN A 10 -8.25 1.43 -13.41
C ASN A 10 -7.75 0.33 -12.46
N GLN A 11 -6.44 0.28 -12.22
CA GLN A 11 -5.80 -0.73 -11.38
C GLN A 11 -4.86 -0.13 -10.35
N ALA A 12 -5.12 -0.40 -9.06
CA ALA A 12 -4.22 -0.09 -7.95
C ALA A 12 -3.17 -1.20 -7.72
N LYS A 13 -3.52 -2.43 -8.09
CA LYS A 13 -2.65 -3.61 -7.92
C LYS A 13 -2.42 -4.31 -9.24
N ILE A 14 -1.27 -4.96 -9.37
CA ILE A 14 -0.94 -5.73 -10.57
C ILE A 14 -1.87 -6.93 -10.68
N HIS A 15 -2.48 -7.06 -11.84
CA HIS A 15 -3.34 -8.20 -12.16
C HIS A 15 -2.68 -9.02 -13.27
N TYR A 16 -2.08 -10.15 -12.90
CA TYR A 16 -1.29 -10.98 -13.82
C TYR A 16 -2.08 -11.62 -14.99
N ALA A 17 -3.40 -11.53 -15.00
CA ALA A 17 -4.24 -11.94 -16.13
C ALA A 17 -4.87 -10.76 -16.87
N MET A 18 -4.28 -9.56 -16.81
CA MET A 18 -4.84 -8.35 -17.41
C MET A 18 -5.01 -8.44 -18.93
N PRO A 19 -4.03 -8.95 -19.72
CA PRO A 19 -4.22 -9.10 -21.16
C PRO A 19 -5.42 -9.98 -21.52
N LEU A 20 -5.66 -11.06 -20.76
CA LEU A 20 -6.81 -11.93 -20.94
C LEU A 20 -8.13 -11.21 -20.62
N ARG A 21 -8.18 -10.42 -19.56
CA ARG A 21 -9.37 -9.62 -19.20
C ARG A 21 -9.73 -8.62 -20.28
N HIS A 22 -8.76 -7.88 -20.80
CA HIS A 22 -8.96 -6.93 -21.89
C HIS A 22 -9.44 -7.64 -23.15
N MET A 23 -8.79 -8.75 -23.54
CA MET A 23 -9.20 -9.53 -24.69
C MET A 23 -10.66 -10.00 -24.60
N VAL A 24 -11.09 -10.47 -23.44
CA VAL A 24 -12.47 -10.88 -23.19
C VAL A 24 -13.43 -9.69 -23.29
N GLY A 25 -13.09 -8.56 -22.69
CA GLY A 25 -13.89 -7.33 -22.75
C GLY A 25 -14.07 -6.81 -24.17
N ASP A 26 -12.98 -6.76 -24.94
CA ASP A 26 -13.00 -6.34 -26.34
C ASP A 26 -13.81 -7.32 -27.20
N ALA A 27 -13.63 -8.64 -26.96
CA ALA A 27 -14.39 -9.67 -27.67
C ALA A 27 -15.90 -9.53 -27.43
N PHE A 28 -16.32 -9.27 -26.19
CA PHE A 28 -17.75 -9.01 -25.90
C PHE A 28 -18.26 -7.75 -26.57
N SER A 29 -17.47 -6.70 -26.65
CA SER A 29 -17.84 -5.45 -27.33
C SER A 29 -18.03 -5.70 -28.83
N TYR A 30 -17.11 -6.41 -29.48
CA TYR A 30 -17.25 -6.83 -30.89
C TYR A 30 -18.44 -7.72 -31.11
N MET A 31 -18.67 -8.72 -30.24
CA MET A 31 -19.82 -9.62 -30.35
C MET A 31 -21.15 -8.87 -30.27
N LYS A 32 -21.25 -7.95 -29.32
CA LYS A 32 -22.47 -7.13 -29.17
C LYS A 32 -22.76 -6.32 -30.43
N GLU A 33 -21.75 -5.64 -30.98
CA GLU A 33 -21.91 -4.85 -32.21
C GLU A 33 -22.26 -5.74 -33.42
N TYR A 34 -21.58 -6.90 -33.52
CA TYR A 34 -21.91 -7.89 -34.55
C TYR A 34 -23.38 -8.35 -34.48
N ASP A 35 -23.87 -8.68 -33.28
CA ASP A 35 -25.25 -9.09 -33.07
C ASP A 35 -26.27 -8.00 -33.44
N GLU A 36 -25.96 -6.74 -33.12
CA GLU A 36 -26.78 -5.60 -33.49
C GLU A 36 -26.85 -5.40 -35.02
N ILE A 37 -25.71 -5.47 -35.70
CA ILE A 37 -25.64 -5.36 -37.17
C ILE A 37 -26.39 -6.54 -37.83
N ALA A 38 -26.14 -7.77 -37.36
CA ALA A 38 -26.79 -8.96 -37.88
C ALA A 38 -28.31 -8.91 -37.70
N ALA A 39 -28.80 -8.44 -36.57
CA ALA A 39 -30.23 -8.24 -36.31
C ALA A 39 -30.87 -7.23 -37.26
N VAL A 40 -30.19 -6.08 -37.52
CA VAL A 40 -30.66 -5.06 -38.45
C VAL A 40 -30.68 -5.57 -39.89
N ASN A 41 -29.61 -6.26 -40.34
CA ASN A 41 -29.52 -6.83 -41.67
C ASN A 41 -30.61 -7.90 -41.91
N LYS A 42 -30.84 -8.77 -40.92
CA LYS A 42 -31.86 -9.79 -40.95
C LYS A 42 -33.28 -9.21 -41.02
N LYS A 43 -33.54 -8.16 -40.23
CA LYS A 43 -34.82 -7.45 -40.23
C LYS A 43 -35.12 -6.81 -41.59
N ASN A 44 -34.08 -6.21 -42.20
CA ASN A 44 -34.23 -5.50 -43.47
C ASN A 44 -34.22 -6.45 -44.66
N GLY A 45 -33.78 -7.70 -44.53
CA GLY A 45 -33.65 -8.66 -45.63
C GLY A 45 -32.65 -8.25 -46.70
N ASP A 46 -31.68 -7.40 -46.36
CA ASP A 46 -30.74 -6.76 -47.28
C ASP A 46 -29.44 -7.57 -47.38
N PHE A 47 -29.55 -8.79 -47.96
CA PHE A 47 -28.41 -9.66 -48.25
C PHE A 47 -28.28 -9.88 -49.74
N HIS A 48 -27.03 -9.85 -50.24
CA HIS A 48 -26.70 -10.00 -51.64
C HIS A 48 -26.20 -11.40 -52.00
N SER A 49 -25.91 -12.25 -51.00
CA SER A 49 -25.42 -13.61 -51.17
C SER A 49 -25.91 -14.55 -50.06
N ALA A 50 -25.84 -15.88 -50.36
CA ALA A 50 -26.13 -16.88 -49.37
C ALA A 50 -25.16 -16.84 -48.16
N ASP A 51 -23.90 -16.44 -48.40
CA ASP A 51 -22.88 -16.34 -47.35
C ASP A 51 -23.16 -15.17 -46.40
N GLU A 52 -23.64 -14.03 -46.92
CA GLU A 52 -24.08 -12.90 -46.10
C GLU A 52 -25.32 -13.27 -45.27
N PHE A 53 -26.26 -13.98 -45.87
CA PHE A 53 -27.45 -14.46 -45.17
C PHE A 53 -27.08 -15.41 -44.02
N LEU A 54 -26.13 -16.33 -44.27
CA LEU A 54 -25.69 -17.30 -43.29
C LEU A 54 -24.95 -16.64 -42.12
N SER A 55 -24.07 -15.69 -42.41
CA SER A 55 -23.30 -14.97 -41.40
C SER A 55 -24.11 -13.87 -40.70
N GLY A 56 -25.19 -13.36 -41.34
CA GLY A 56 -25.91 -12.15 -40.89
C GLY A 56 -25.14 -10.87 -41.11
N PHE A 57 -23.95 -10.92 -41.73
CA PHE A 57 -23.00 -9.83 -41.88
C PHE A 57 -22.64 -9.63 -43.34
N LYS A 58 -22.82 -8.44 -43.87
CA LYS A 58 -22.54 -8.14 -45.26
C LYS A 58 -21.05 -7.93 -45.50
N LYS A 59 -20.59 -8.19 -46.70
CA LYS A 59 -19.19 -8.00 -47.10
C LYS A 59 -18.72 -6.55 -46.89
N THR A 60 -19.67 -5.60 -46.91
CA THR A 60 -19.41 -4.15 -46.68
C THR A 60 -19.49 -3.72 -45.22
N ASP A 61 -20.06 -4.55 -44.35
CA ASP A 61 -20.16 -4.20 -42.92
C ASP A 61 -18.77 -4.16 -42.26
N ARG A 62 -18.64 -3.34 -41.28
CA ARG A 62 -17.40 -3.19 -40.50
C ARG A 62 -17.79 -2.96 -39.06
N LEU A 63 -16.99 -3.53 -38.18
CA LEU A 63 -17.06 -3.26 -36.73
C LEU A 63 -16.22 -2.02 -36.42
N HIS A 64 -16.60 -1.32 -35.38
CA HIS A 64 -15.81 -0.22 -34.86
C HIS A 64 -14.63 -0.74 -34.05
N PRO A 65 -13.45 -0.11 -34.13
CA PRO A 65 -12.31 -0.53 -33.31
C PRO A 65 -12.60 -0.34 -31.83
N VAL A 66 -12.21 -1.33 -31.02
CA VAL A 66 -12.21 -1.25 -29.56
C VAL A 66 -10.78 -1.01 -29.10
N ILE A 67 -10.58 0.00 -28.27
CA ILE A 67 -9.28 0.30 -27.64
C ILE A 67 -9.45 0.23 -26.12
N SER A 68 -8.91 -0.83 -25.53
CA SER A 68 -8.88 -0.95 -24.08
C SER A 68 -7.56 -0.44 -23.51
N LEU A 69 -7.67 0.41 -22.46
CA LEU A 69 -6.56 1.06 -21.78
C LEU A 69 -6.57 0.66 -20.30
N CYS A 70 -5.47 0.11 -19.82
CA CYS A 70 -5.23 -0.10 -18.39
C CYS A 70 -4.47 1.09 -17.81
N VAL A 71 -5.08 1.81 -16.89
CA VAL A 71 -4.41 2.87 -16.12
C VAL A 71 -3.99 2.26 -14.78
N TYR A 72 -2.69 2.05 -14.65
CA TYR A 72 -2.10 1.50 -13.43
C TYR A 72 -1.49 2.61 -12.58
N TYR A 73 -1.96 2.72 -11.34
CA TYR A 73 -1.51 3.71 -10.37
C TYR A 73 -0.96 3.12 -9.08
N GLY A 74 -0.62 1.81 -9.10
CA GLY A 74 0.00 1.16 -7.94
C GLY A 74 1.39 1.68 -7.60
N GLU A 75 1.84 1.40 -6.37
CA GLU A 75 3.13 1.87 -5.86
C GLU A 75 4.34 1.20 -6.52
N SER A 76 4.23 -0.08 -6.90
CA SER A 76 5.30 -0.83 -7.58
C SER A 76 5.27 -0.59 -9.08
N GLU A 77 6.39 -0.81 -9.74
CA GLU A 77 6.42 -0.90 -11.20
C GLU A 77 5.62 -2.12 -11.66
N TRP A 78 5.02 -2.01 -12.84
CA TRP A 78 4.29 -3.13 -13.42
C TRP A 78 5.26 -4.25 -13.84
N ASP A 79 5.14 -5.40 -13.20
CA ASP A 79 5.90 -6.63 -13.49
C ASP A 79 5.03 -7.75 -14.11
N GLY A 80 3.76 -7.44 -14.40
CA GLY A 80 2.83 -8.39 -15.04
C GLY A 80 3.01 -8.49 -16.56
N PRO A 81 2.27 -9.40 -17.20
CA PRO A 81 2.30 -9.60 -18.66
C PRO A 81 1.77 -8.37 -19.39
N PHE A 82 2.32 -8.10 -20.57
CA PHE A 82 1.88 -7.03 -21.47
C PHE A 82 1.05 -7.57 -22.64
N SER A 83 1.10 -8.88 -22.87
CA SER A 83 0.38 -9.55 -23.93
C SER A 83 -0.13 -10.93 -23.51
N LEU A 84 -1.05 -11.47 -24.30
CA LEU A 84 -1.53 -12.82 -24.08
C LEU A 84 -0.40 -13.85 -24.22
N LYS A 85 0.53 -13.65 -25.16
CA LYS A 85 1.67 -14.55 -25.35
C LYS A 85 2.56 -14.63 -24.11
N ASP A 86 2.71 -13.55 -23.34
CA ASP A 86 3.48 -13.55 -22.11
C ASP A 86 2.88 -14.48 -21.01
N MET A 87 1.61 -14.84 -21.19
CA MET A 87 0.85 -15.70 -20.26
C MET A 87 0.78 -17.17 -20.73
N LEU A 88 1.28 -17.48 -21.94
CA LEU A 88 1.14 -18.80 -22.55
C LEU A 88 2.45 -19.55 -22.55
N GLU A 89 2.35 -20.86 -22.34
CA GLU A 89 3.47 -21.79 -22.58
C GLU A 89 3.41 -22.27 -24.02
N ILE A 90 4.19 -21.64 -24.92
CA ILE A 90 4.11 -21.87 -26.37
C ILE A 90 5.33 -22.65 -26.82
N PRO A 91 5.17 -23.88 -27.31
CA PRO A 91 6.24 -24.61 -28.00
C PRO A 91 6.73 -23.82 -29.23
N GLU A 92 8.05 -23.68 -29.40
CA GLU A 92 8.68 -22.91 -30.46
C GLU A 92 8.14 -23.18 -31.88
N LYS A 93 7.84 -24.46 -32.17
CA LYS A 93 7.34 -24.88 -33.48
C LYS A 93 5.97 -24.32 -33.87
N ILE A 94 5.13 -23.98 -32.87
CA ILE A 94 3.76 -23.49 -33.12
C ILE A 94 3.62 -21.99 -32.79
N GLU A 95 4.65 -21.35 -32.29
CA GLU A 95 4.61 -19.92 -31.93
C GLU A 95 4.10 -19.01 -33.07
N PRO A 96 4.51 -19.21 -34.34
CA PRO A 96 4.01 -18.40 -35.45
C PRO A 96 2.50 -18.52 -35.72
N LEU A 97 1.87 -19.60 -35.23
CA LEU A 97 0.43 -19.86 -35.40
C LEU A 97 -0.41 -19.28 -34.25
N VAL A 98 0.23 -18.88 -33.15
CA VAL A 98 -0.47 -18.35 -31.99
C VAL A 98 -0.67 -16.84 -32.17
N SER A 99 -1.93 -16.42 -32.19
CA SER A 99 -2.28 -14.99 -32.21
C SER A 99 -1.95 -14.36 -30.85
N ASP A 100 -1.47 -13.14 -30.90
CA ASP A 100 -1.19 -12.34 -29.71
C ASP A 100 -2.27 -11.27 -29.51
N TYR A 101 -2.54 -10.94 -28.26
CA TYR A 101 -3.35 -9.80 -27.88
C TYR A 101 -2.55 -8.92 -26.90
N ARG A 102 -2.18 -7.73 -27.33
CA ARG A 102 -1.42 -6.77 -26.53
C ARG A 102 -2.36 -5.81 -25.83
N MET A 103 -2.10 -5.56 -24.54
CA MET A 103 -2.81 -4.50 -23.82
C MET A 103 -2.08 -3.16 -23.93
N ASN A 104 -2.85 -2.08 -23.82
CA ASN A 104 -2.32 -0.75 -23.69
C ASN A 104 -2.23 -0.41 -22.19
N LEU A 105 -1.02 -0.27 -21.67
CA LEU A 105 -0.76 0.06 -20.26
C LEU A 105 -0.26 1.50 -20.12
N VAL A 106 -0.91 2.26 -19.27
CA VAL A 106 -0.44 3.57 -18.81
C VAL A 106 -0.12 3.47 -17.33
N GLN A 107 1.15 3.61 -16.99
CA GLN A 107 1.61 3.68 -15.61
C GLN A 107 1.73 5.13 -15.18
N VAL A 108 0.96 5.55 -14.17
CA VAL A 108 0.94 6.95 -13.71
C VAL A 108 2.34 7.41 -13.28
N ARG A 109 3.08 6.57 -12.57
CA ARG A 109 4.45 6.87 -12.10
C ARG A 109 5.43 7.19 -13.22
N SER A 110 5.33 6.52 -14.35
CA SER A 110 6.21 6.68 -15.50
C SER A 110 5.61 7.51 -16.63
N SER A 111 4.51 8.20 -16.38
CA SER A 111 3.73 8.95 -17.37
C SER A 111 4.37 10.27 -17.83
N GLY A 112 5.58 10.61 -17.39
CA GLY A 112 6.20 11.91 -17.66
C GLY A 112 6.43 12.27 -19.14
N LYS A 113 6.27 11.31 -20.05
CA LYS A 113 6.33 11.53 -21.50
C LYS A 113 4.94 11.65 -22.14
N LEU A 114 3.88 11.36 -21.38
CA LEU A 114 2.52 11.48 -21.87
C LEU A 114 2.08 12.93 -21.77
N CYS A 115 1.39 13.39 -22.81
CA CYS A 115 0.78 14.69 -22.86
C CYS A 115 -0.64 14.52 -23.40
N PHE A 116 -1.61 14.92 -22.61
CA PHE A 116 -3.01 14.84 -22.95
C PHE A 116 -3.50 16.18 -23.45
N SER A 117 -4.54 16.18 -24.29
CA SER A 117 -5.14 17.43 -24.79
C SER A 117 -5.87 18.20 -23.70
N ASP A 118 -6.34 17.49 -22.68
CA ASP A 118 -7.04 18.05 -21.54
C ASP A 118 -6.02 18.46 -20.45
N PRO A 119 -6.01 19.74 -20.02
CA PRO A 119 -5.09 20.23 -19.00
C PRO A 119 -5.34 19.60 -17.62
N ASP A 120 -6.58 19.27 -17.26
CA ASP A 120 -6.92 18.67 -15.97
C ASP A 120 -6.35 17.25 -15.88
N VAL A 121 -6.45 16.48 -16.96
CA VAL A 121 -5.83 15.15 -17.03
C VAL A 121 -4.31 15.24 -16.90
N ASN A 122 -3.67 16.18 -17.59
CA ASN A 122 -2.23 16.40 -17.45
C ASN A 122 -1.85 16.74 -16.01
N MET A 123 -2.61 17.61 -15.36
CA MET A 123 -2.38 18.02 -13.98
C MET A 123 -2.53 16.84 -13.02
N VAL A 124 -3.59 16.04 -13.13
CA VAL A 124 -3.82 14.86 -12.29
C VAL A 124 -2.64 13.88 -12.39
N PHE A 125 -2.18 13.59 -13.61
CA PHE A 125 -1.04 12.70 -13.82
C PHE A 125 0.27 13.29 -13.30
N ASP A 126 0.52 14.58 -13.53
CA ASP A 126 1.75 15.24 -13.07
C ASP A 126 1.81 15.32 -11.55
N MET A 127 0.72 15.77 -10.94
CA MET A 127 0.62 15.86 -9.48
C MET A 127 0.77 14.48 -8.81
N SER A 128 0.05 13.48 -9.31
CA SER A 128 0.14 12.12 -8.79
C SER A 128 1.56 11.56 -8.90
N ARG A 129 2.25 11.79 -10.03
CA ARG A 129 3.64 11.39 -10.21
C ARG A 129 4.58 12.07 -9.22
N LEU A 130 4.42 13.37 -8.98
CA LEU A 130 5.24 14.13 -8.06
C LEU A 130 5.00 13.68 -6.60
N ILE A 131 3.75 13.37 -6.23
CA ILE A 131 3.41 12.80 -4.92
C ILE A 131 4.10 11.44 -4.73
N TYR A 132 4.03 10.54 -5.70
CA TYR A 132 4.72 9.26 -5.65
C TYR A 132 6.24 9.40 -5.55
N ALA A 133 6.81 10.39 -6.22
CA ALA A 133 8.23 10.71 -6.14
C ALA A 133 8.61 11.40 -4.81
N ARG A 134 7.63 11.79 -4.00
CA ARG A 134 7.80 12.62 -2.79
C ARG A 134 8.50 13.94 -3.08
N ASP A 135 8.35 14.47 -4.30
CA ASP A 135 8.95 15.73 -4.74
C ASP A 135 8.04 16.92 -4.42
N TYR A 136 7.80 17.12 -3.12
CA TYR A 136 6.96 18.22 -2.63
C TYR A 136 7.54 19.60 -2.93
N ALA A 137 8.87 19.68 -3.11
CA ALA A 137 9.53 20.93 -3.49
C ALA A 137 9.07 21.37 -4.89
N LYS A 138 9.03 20.42 -5.82
CA LYS A 138 8.59 20.68 -7.20
C LYS A 138 7.09 20.94 -7.29
N ILE A 139 6.29 20.24 -6.48
CA ILE A 139 4.84 20.55 -6.37
C ILE A 139 4.65 22.01 -5.97
N LYS A 140 5.39 22.47 -4.96
CA LYS A 140 5.32 23.84 -4.48
C LYS A 140 5.81 24.85 -5.53
N GLU A 141 6.89 24.54 -6.23
CA GLU A 141 7.43 25.39 -7.30
C GLU A 141 6.44 25.60 -8.45
N VAL A 142 5.76 24.52 -8.87
CA VAL A 142 4.90 24.53 -10.07
C VAL A 142 3.47 24.92 -9.75
N TYR A 143 2.94 24.52 -8.58
CA TYR A 143 1.52 24.57 -8.25
C TYR A 143 1.15 25.43 -7.04
N SER A 144 2.09 26.21 -6.46
CA SER A 144 1.81 27.01 -5.23
C SER A 144 0.63 27.96 -5.37
N ASP A 145 0.47 28.57 -6.54
CA ASP A 145 -0.55 29.57 -6.84
C ASP A 145 -1.74 29.00 -7.66
N HIS A 146 -1.83 27.67 -7.76
CA HIS A 146 -2.88 27.01 -8.52
C HIS A 146 -3.89 26.35 -7.59
N ASP A 147 -5.07 26.92 -7.54
CA ASP A 147 -6.23 26.28 -6.95
C ASP A 147 -6.93 25.44 -8.03
N ILE A 148 -7.24 24.19 -7.71
CA ILE A 148 -7.90 23.26 -8.61
C ILE A 148 -9.31 22.94 -8.10
N PRO A 149 -10.24 22.53 -8.97
CA PRO A 149 -11.52 21.99 -8.55
C PRO A 149 -11.35 20.86 -7.53
N ALA A 150 -12.15 20.84 -6.47
CA ALA A 150 -12.00 19.90 -5.38
C ALA A 150 -12.20 18.43 -5.82
N ASP A 151 -13.01 18.18 -6.85
CA ASP A 151 -13.20 16.86 -7.47
C ASP A 151 -11.90 16.30 -8.06
N LEU A 152 -11.04 17.13 -8.67
CA LEU A 152 -9.71 16.71 -9.09
C LEU A 152 -8.82 16.35 -7.90
N GLY A 153 -8.95 17.05 -6.79
CA GLY A 153 -8.29 16.70 -5.52
C GLY A 153 -8.71 15.31 -5.01
N VAL A 154 -10.00 14.97 -5.14
CA VAL A 154 -10.51 13.62 -4.83
C VAL A 154 -9.87 12.57 -5.73
N VAL A 155 -9.78 12.83 -7.03
CA VAL A 155 -9.16 11.91 -8.00
C VAL A 155 -7.68 11.70 -7.68
N ILE A 156 -6.93 12.78 -7.42
CA ILE A 156 -5.51 12.70 -7.04
C ILE A 156 -5.35 11.91 -5.74
N GLY A 157 -6.20 12.17 -4.74
CA GLY A 157 -6.21 11.43 -3.49
C GLY A 157 -6.48 9.94 -3.67
N ALA A 158 -7.42 9.59 -4.56
CA ALA A 158 -7.75 8.20 -4.88
C ALA A 158 -6.58 7.49 -5.60
N ILE A 159 -5.96 8.15 -6.56
CA ILE A 159 -4.78 7.62 -7.28
C ILE A 159 -3.61 7.40 -6.31
N THR A 160 -3.38 8.33 -5.40
CA THR A 160 -2.26 8.27 -4.45
C THR A 160 -2.58 7.54 -3.15
N GLU A 161 -3.76 6.90 -3.07
CA GLU A 161 -4.27 6.16 -1.91
C GLU A 161 -4.28 6.99 -0.60
N SER A 162 -4.41 8.32 -0.71
CA SER A 162 -4.45 9.23 0.43
C SER A 162 -5.88 9.50 0.89
N GLN A 163 -6.38 8.71 1.86
CA GLN A 163 -7.73 8.90 2.41
C GLN A 163 -7.91 10.28 3.05
N LYS A 164 -6.87 10.83 3.66
CA LYS A 164 -6.92 12.18 4.25
C LYS A 164 -7.13 13.23 3.18
N LEU A 165 -6.42 13.13 2.05
CA LEU A 165 -6.59 14.06 0.92
C LEU A 165 -7.99 13.96 0.32
N ILE A 166 -8.52 12.74 0.16
CA ILE A 166 -9.89 12.52 -0.31
C ILE A 166 -10.89 13.22 0.63
N ASN A 167 -10.77 12.99 1.95
CA ASN A 167 -11.70 13.59 2.91
C ASN A 167 -11.65 15.12 2.89
N HIS A 168 -10.44 15.70 2.87
CA HIS A 168 -10.26 17.15 2.77
C HIS A 168 -10.87 17.72 1.48
N ALA A 169 -10.63 17.07 0.35
CA ALA A 169 -11.19 17.50 -0.95
C ALA A 169 -12.73 17.38 -0.98
N LEU A 170 -13.30 16.30 -0.44
CA LEU A 170 -14.77 16.13 -0.36
C LEU A 170 -15.43 17.20 0.53
N GLU A 171 -14.82 17.60 1.62
CA GLU A 171 -15.31 18.69 2.46
C GLU A 171 -15.36 20.03 1.72
N LEU A 172 -14.37 20.31 0.90
CA LEU A 172 -14.31 21.50 0.07
C LEU A 172 -15.30 21.43 -1.10
N GLU A 173 -15.45 20.26 -1.73
CA GLU A 173 -16.40 20.03 -2.82
C GLU A 173 -17.84 20.33 -2.40
N GLN A 174 -18.26 19.85 -1.20
CA GLN A 174 -19.59 20.13 -0.64
C GLN A 174 -19.88 21.64 -0.47
N ARG A 175 -18.84 22.46 -0.36
CA ARG A 175 -18.92 23.91 -0.25
C ARG A 175 -18.74 24.62 -1.60
N GLY A 176 -18.64 23.87 -2.70
CA GLY A 176 -18.37 24.41 -4.04
C GLY A 176 -16.99 25.05 -4.15
N GLY A 177 -16.03 24.57 -3.34
CA GLY A 177 -14.71 25.16 -3.20
C GLY A 177 -13.68 24.59 -4.16
N GLN A 178 -12.54 25.26 -4.16
CA GLN A 178 -11.32 24.82 -4.81
C GLN A 178 -10.34 24.35 -3.74
N ILE A 179 -9.39 23.51 -4.12
CA ILE A 179 -8.33 23.01 -3.23
C ILE A 179 -6.97 23.51 -3.73
N ASN A 180 -6.20 24.08 -2.82
CA ASN A 180 -4.77 24.30 -3.06
C ASN A 180 -4.00 23.07 -2.62
N MET A 181 -3.52 22.31 -3.61
CA MET A 181 -2.84 21.04 -3.35
C MET A 181 -1.57 21.19 -2.51
N CYS A 182 -0.83 22.29 -2.67
CA CYS A 182 0.38 22.55 -1.89
C CYS A 182 0.05 22.70 -0.40
N ASN A 183 -0.98 23.48 -0.08
CA ASN A 183 -1.43 23.68 1.28
C ASN A 183 -1.98 22.38 1.88
N ALA A 184 -2.84 21.68 1.14
CA ALA A 184 -3.41 20.39 1.58
C ALA A 184 -2.32 19.35 1.88
N LEU A 185 -1.31 19.21 1.01
CA LEU A 185 -0.21 18.27 1.24
C LEU A 185 0.69 18.69 2.39
N GLU A 186 0.93 19.99 2.59
CA GLU A 186 1.72 20.48 3.72
C GLU A 186 0.98 20.27 5.05
N GLU A 187 -0.34 20.51 5.11
CA GLU A 187 -1.18 20.22 6.26
C GLU A 187 -1.13 18.73 6.61
N LEU A 188 -1.32 17.85 5.63
CA LEU A 188 -1.22 16.41 5.81
C LEU A 188 0.15 15.96 6.31
N ARG A 189 1.21 16.58 5.81
CA ARG A 189 2.58 16.33 6.27
C ARG A 189 2.77 16.72 7.72
N GLN A 190 2.26 17.89 8.11
CA GLN A 190 2.36 18.39 9.50
C GLN A 190 1.56 17.52 10.46
N GLU A 191 0.36 17.11 10.08
CA GLU A 191 -0.46 16.16 10.85
C GLU A 191 0.26 14.82 11.05
N GLY A 192 0.84 14.25 9.98
CA GLY A 192 1.59 13.00 10.09
C GLY A 192 2.81 13.08 11.01
N VAL A 193 3.53 14.24 11.01
CA VAL A 193 4.64 14.48 11.93
C VAL A 193 4.15 14.56 13.39
N GLU A 194 3.04 15.24 13.63
CA GLU A 194 2.51 15.37 15.00
C GLU A 194 1.92 14.05 15.50
N GLU A 195 1.22 13.29 14.67
CA GLU A 195 0.75 11.92 14.99
C GLU A 195 1.93 11.02 15.36
N GLY A 196 2.97 10.95 14.52
CA GLY A 196 4.16 10.13 14.81
C GLY A 196 4.90 10.57 16.08
N ARG A 197 4.92 11.86 16.37
CA ARG A 197 5.49 12.38 17.63
C ARG A 197 4.66 11.96 18.84
N GLN A 198 3.33 11.97 18.73
CA GLN A 198 2.44 11.55 19.81
C GLN A 198 2.54 10.05 20.06
N GLU A 199 2.54 9.24 19.00
CA GLU A 199 2.73 7.78 19.08
C GLU A 199 4.07 7.44 19.72
N GLY A 200 5.18 8.03 19.26
CA GLY A 200 6.50 7.81 19.83
C GLY A 200 6.59 8.21 21.30
N ARG A 201 5.90 9.27 21.74
CA ARG A 201 5.82 9.64 23.16
C ARG A 201 5.03 8.62 23.98
N LEU A 202 3.95 8.08 23.44
CA LEU A 202 3.13 7.07 24.13
C LEU A 202 3.89 5.75 24.24
N GLU A 203 4.56 5.34 23.19
CA GLU A 203 5.37 4.12 23.15
C GLU A 203 6.56 4.20 24.11
N GLY A 204 7.35 5.28 24.05
CA GLY A 204 8.46 5.51 24.97
C GLY A 204 8.03 5.58 26.44
N ARG A 205 6.85 6.16 26.74
CA ARG A 205 6.28 6.11 28.10
C ARG A 205 5.91 4.71 28.53
N ARG A 206 5.37 3.89 27.62
CA ARG A 206 4.98 2.50 27.91
C ARG A 206 6.21 1.65 28.16
N GLU A 207 7.21 1.76 27.31
CA GLU A 207 8.48 1.03 27.43
C GLU A 207 9.22 1.41 28.72
N GLY A 208 9.45 2.69 28.95
CA GLY A 208 10.13 3.14 30.17
C GLY A 208 9.41 2.76 31.46
N ARG A 209 8.06 2.67 31.44
CA ARG A 209 7.30 2.16 32.59
C ARG A 209 7.46 0.64 32.80
N LEU A 210 7.59 -0.13 31.72
CA LEU A 210 7.82 -1.58 31.79
C LEU A 210 9.24 -1.87 32.29
N GLU A 211 10.24 -1.19 31.74
CA GLU A 211 11.64 -1.30 32.14
C GLU A 211 11.83 -0.90 33.61
N GLY A 212 11.37 0.29 34.01
CA GLY A 212 11.47 0.73 35.39
C GLY A 212 10.74 -0.18 36.38
N ARG A 213 9.64 -0.84 35.96
CA ARG A 213 8.97 -1.85 36.81
C ARG A 213 9.77 -3.14 36.91
N GLN A 214 10.48 -3.55 35.86
CA GLN A 214 11.34 -4.73 35.89
C GLN A 214 12.59 -4.45 36.73
N GLU A 215 13.24 -3.33 36.55
CA GLU A 215 14.41 -2.89 37.32
C GLU A 215 14.06 -2.77 38.82
N GLY A 216 12.98 -2.05 39.14
CA GLY A 216 12.56 -1.91 40.51
C GLY A 216 12.18 -3.24 41.20
N ARG A 217 11.66 -4.21 40.43
CA ARG A 217 11.42 -5.57 40.95
C ARG A 217 12.73 -6.33 41.23
N GLN A 218 13.73 -6.18 40.37
CA GLN A 218 15.03 -6.82 40.55
C GLN A 218 15.78 -6.19 41.73
N GLU A 219 15.82 -4.87 41.80
CA GLU A 219 16.43 -4.16 42.92
C GLU A 219 15.77 -4.49 44.24
N GLY A 220 14.43 -4.40 44.32
CA GLY A 220 13.70 -4.74 45.54
C GLY A 220 13.88 -6.22 45.95
N ARG A 221 14.03 -7.13 45.01
CA ARG A 221 14.36 -8.55 45.30
C ARG A 221 15.77 -8.70 45.90
N TRP A 222 16.75 -7.98 45.32
CA TRP A 222 18.12 -7.95 45.80
C TRP A 222 18.22 -7.36 47.22
N GLU A 223 17.58 -6.23 47.45
CA GLU A 223 17.53 -5.59 48.76
C GLU A 223 16.91 -6.51 49.79
N GLY A 224 15.79 -7.17 49.48
CA GLY A 224 15.14 -8.14 50.35
C GLY A 224 16.05 -9.35 50.68
N ILE A 225 16.81 -9.86 49.71
CA ILE A 225 17.78 -10.95 49.94
C ILE A 225 18.90 -10.46 50.88
N LEU A 226 19.46 -9.28 50.65
CA LEU A 226 20.51 -8.72 51.50
C LEU A 226 20.04 -8.48 52.93
N GLU A 227 18.83 -7.99 53.12
CA GLU A 227 18.24 -7.78 54.43
C GLU A 227 17.98 -9.14 55.16
N GLY A 228 17.48 -10.13 54.40
CA GLY A 228 17.34 -11.50 54.88
C GLY A 228 18.67 -12.12 55.36
N ILE A 229 19.74 -11.99 54.54
CA ILE A 229 21.09 -12.47 54.92
C ILE A 229 21.56 -11.80 56.20
N ARG A 230 21.42 -10.48 56.26
CA ARG A 230 21.83 -9.68 57.45
C ARG A 230 21.07 -10.09 58.70
N ALA A 231 19.76 -10.31 58.57
CA ALA A 231 18.93 -10.79 59.71
C ALA A 231 19.34 -12.20 60.17
N THR A 232 19.57 -13.12 59.22
CA THR A 232 20.00 -14.50 59.50
C THR A 232 21.36 -14.53 60.22
N VAL A 233 22.36 -13.78 59.71
CA VAL A 233 23.67 -13.69 60.34
C VAL A 233 23.55 -13.16 61.80
N ARG A 234 22.77 -12.10 61.99
CA ARG A 234 22.53 -11.53 63.35
C ARG A 234 21.86 -12.53 64.28
N THR A 235 20.88 -13.28 63.78
CA THR A 235 20.18 -14.30 64.54
C THR A 235 21.13 -15.43 64.93
N CYS A 236 21.91 -15.98 64.02
CA CYS A 236 22.89 -17.01 64.28
C CYS A 236 23.91 -16.55 65.34
N ARG A 237 24.39 -15.33 65.23
CA ARG A 237 25.30 -14.76 66.25
C ARG A 237 24.66 -14.64 67.61
N ASN A 238 23.43 -14.18 67.72
CA ASN A 238 22.71 -14.07 68.98
C ASN A 238 22.45 -15.39 69.68
N PHE A 239 22.34 -16.49 68.92
CA PHE A 239 22.18 -17.84 69.42
C PHE A 239 23.51 -18.59 69.59
N ASN A 240 24.66 -17.90 69.49
CA ASN A 240 26.00 -18.49 69.62
C ASN A 240 26.28 -19.63 68.58
N ILE A 241 25.69 -19.61 67.43
CA ILE A 241 25.99 -20.52 66.31
C ILE A 241 27.35 -20.11 65.70
N SER A 242 28.18 -21.12 65.37
CA SER A 242 29.52 -20.84 64.82
C SER A 242 29.47 -20.14 63.52
N GLU A 243 30.51 -19.33 63.21
CA GLU A 243 30.62 -18.65 61.86
C GLU A 243 30.54 -19.66 60.72
N THR A 244 31.18 -20.83 60.87
CA THR A 244 31.19 -21.89 59.86
C THR A 244 29.79 -22.46 59.60
N ASP A 245 28.99 -22.67 60.66
CA ASP A 245 27.61 -23.15 60.50
C ASP A 245 26.70 -22.03 59.97
N THR A 246 26.96 -20.78 60.33
CA THR A 246 26.25 -19.61 59.79
C THR A 246 26.51 -19.45 58.28
N VAL A 247 27.74 -19.65 57.82
CA VAL A 247 28.06 -19.70 56.38
C VAL A 247 27.23 -20.76 55.68
N ARG A 248 27.18 -22.00 56.26
CA ARG A 248 26.41 -23.09 55.64
C ARG A 248 24.90 -22.77 55.61
N ASN A 249 24.37 -22.18 56.65
CA ASN A 249 22.96 -21.78 56.71
C ASN A 249 22.59 -20.76 55.61
N ILE A 250 23.37 -19.67 55.49
CA ILE A 250 23.05 -18.67 54.45
C ILE A 250 23.30 -19.17 53.03
N MET A 251 24.25 -20.09 52.82
CA MET A 251 24.42 -20.77 51.52
C MET A 251 23.16 -21.50 51.10
N ASN A 252 22.59 -22.28 52.02
CA ASN A 252 21.40 -23.09 51.72
C ASN A 252 20.14 -22.26 51.60
N GLU A 253 19.94 -21.26 52.47
CA GLU A 253 18.73 -20.43 52.51
C GLU A 253 18.63 -19.47 51.30
N PHE A 254 19.76 -18.90 50.91
CA PHE A 254 19.81 -17.87 49.85
C PHE A 254 20.46 -18.35 48.56
N SER A 255 20.78 -19.64 48.45
CA SER A 255 21.43 -20.25 47.26
C SER A 255 22.72 -19.53 46.83
N LEU A 256 23.54 -19.14 47.79
CA LEU A 256 24.81 -18.46 47.58
C LEU A 256 25.97 -19.42 47.40
N SER A 257 26.97 -19.00 46.63
CA SER A 257 28.26 -19.67 46.63
C SER A 257 28.96 -19.56 47.97
N GLN A 258 29.89 -20.50 48.24
CA GLN A 258 30.66 -20.49 49.50
C GLN A 258 31.45 -19.18 49.67
N GLU A 259 32.01 -18.66 48.63
CA GLU A 259 32.76 -17.40 48.66
C GLU A 259 31.87 -16.20 49.02
N GLU A 260 30.71 -16.07 48.41
CA GLU A 260 29.73 -15.02 48.69
C GLU A 260 29.23 -15.12 50.13
N ALA A 261 28.88 -16.32 50.60
CA ALA A 261 28.41 -16.54 51.94
C ALA A 261 29.46 -16.16 53.01
N VAL A 262 30.72 -16.54 52.80
CA VAL A 262 31.83 -16.15 53.68
C VAL A 262 31.99 -14.62 53.72
N ASN A 263 31.89 -13.95 52.57
CA ASN A 263 31.99 -12.50 52.48
C ASN A 263 30.85 -11.80 53.25
N TYR A 264 29.61 -12.31 53.11
CA TYR A 264 28.47 -11.75 53.84
C TYR A 264 28.54 -12.02 55.36
N VAL A 265 28.96 -13.20 55.78
CA VAL A 265 29.14 -13.47 57.22
C VAL A 265 30.22 -12.55 57.80
N LYS A 266 31.37 -12.40 57.14
CA LYS A 266 32.41 -11.48 57.60
C LYS A 266 31.94 -10.03 57.68
N LYS A 267 31.06 -9.63 56.77
CA LYS A 267 30.54 -8.24 56.69
C LYS A 267 29.51 -7.90 57.78
N TYR A 268 28.72 -8.88 58.20
CA TYR A 268 27.57 -8.67 59.09
C TYR A 268 27.68 -9.34 60.48
N TRP A 269 28.77 -10.10 60.73
CA TRP A 269 29.05 -10.78 61.99
C TRP A 269 29.36 -9.83 63.20
#